data_617808a2fdeff133e8b435ed073d5463
#
_entry.id   617808a2fdeff133e8b435ed073d5463
#
_cell.length_a   1.000
_cell.length_b   1.000
_cell.length_c   1.000
_cell.angle_alpha   90.00
_cell.angle_beta   90.00
_cell.angle_gamma   90.00
#
_symmetry.space_group_name_H-M   'P 1'
#
loop_
_entity.id
_entity.type
_entity.pdbx_description
1 polymer ?
#
loop_
_entity_poly.entity_id
_entity_poly.type
_entity_poly.pdbx_seq_one_letter_code
_entity_poly.pdbx_strand_id
1 'polypeptide(L)'
;MKQTLKYILQYVMDNLKIAETKHSIIIALNGGVIALALGFTASDKIIIRYLDYAVLFFAGFSIIISFFALHARSINVKFKAKKYSDTNLLYFQNLANMRSEELLNNIIKYYGYPQNYKIDNFEIDLSSTIIANSKIVKRKFELFNKSTMFCVFSILSCLVAFLIDGVK
;
A
#
# COMPACT_ATOMS: atom_id res chain seq x y z
N MET A 1 -26.17 9.90 -11.22
CA MET A 1 -24.79 10.00 -10.72
C MET A 1 -24.48 9.04 -9.57
N LYS A 2 -25.44 8.75 -8.67
CA LYS A 2 -25.28 7.84 -7.53
C LYS A 2 -24.70 6.47 -7.88
N GLN A 3 -25.16 5.86 -8.98
CA GLN A 3 -24.66 4.53 -9.39
C GLN A 3 -23.20 4.56 -9.83
N THR A 4 -22.78 5.61 -10.53
CA THR A 4 -21.39 5.84 -10.93
C THR A 4 -20.48 6.02 -9.71
N LEU A 5 -20.89 6.84 -8.73
CA LEU A 5 -20.15 7.03 -7.49
C LEU A 5 -20.05 5.73 -6.68
N LYS A 6 -21.13 4.94 -6.57
CA LYS A 6 -21.08 3.63 -5.91
C LYS A 6 -20.09 2.68 -6.59
N TYR A 7 -20.05 2.66 -7.92
CA TYR A 7 -19.09 1.85 -8.67
C TYR A 7 -17.63 2.28 -8.39
N ILE A 8 -17.36 3.59 -8.41
CA ILE A 8 -16.04 4.13 -8.08
C ILE A 8 -15.66 3.78 -6.64
N LEU A 9 -16.58 3.93 -5.68
CA LEU A 9 -16.35 3.56 -4.29
C LEU A 9 -16.00 2.08 -4.16
N GLN A 10 -16.77 1.19 -4.80
CA GLN A 10 -16.51 -0.25 -4.78
C GLN A 10 -15.10 -0.55 -5.31
N TYR A 11 -14.71 0.04 -6.42
CA TYR A 11 -13.38 -0.12 -6.98
C TYR A 11 -12.26 0.34 -6.03
N VAL A 12 -12.45 1.46 -5.34
CA VAL A 12 -11.51 1.95 -4.32
C VAL A 12 -11.44 0.99 -3.13
N MET A 13 -12.57 0.45 -2.68
CA MET A 13 -12.63 -0.52 -1.58
C MET A 13 -11.95 -1.84 -1.94
N ASP A 14 -12.08 -2.30 -3.18
CA ASP A 14 -11.39 -3.50 -3.64
C ASP A 14 -9.86 -3.30 -3.69
N ASN A 15 -9.39 -2.12 -4.14
CA ASN A 15 -7.98 -1.77 -4.05
C ASN A 15 -7.49 -1.69 -2.59
N LEU A 16 -8.33 -1.25 -1.65
CA LEU A 16 -8.01 -1.25 -0.23
C LEU A 16 -7.76 -2.67 0.29
N LYS A 17 -8.65 -3.61 -0.04
CA LYS A 17 -8.50 -5.04 0.32
C LYS A 17 -7.24 -5.64 -0.28
N ILE A 18 -6.94 -5.33 -1.56
CA ILE A 18 -5.70 -5.78 -2.21
C ILE A 18 -4.47 -5.26 -1.46
N ALA A 19 -4.45 -3.99 -1.05
CA ALA A 19 -3.34 -3.43 -0.30
C ALA A 19 -3.16 -4.15 1.05
N GLU A 20 -4.25 -4.44 1.77
CA GLU A 20 -4.22 -5.18 3.04
C GLU A 20 -3.71 -6.61 2.88
N THR A 21 -4.20 -7.32 1.86
CA THR A 21 -3.73 -8.67 1.54
C THR A 21 -2.24 -8.69 1.23
N LYS A 22 -1.74 -7.73 0.45
CA LYS A 22 -0.31 -7.59 0.14
C LYS A 22 0.55 -7.42 1.40
N HIS A 23 0.12 -6.60 2.35
CA HIS A 23 0.83 -6.43 3.62
C HIS A 23 0.82 -7.71 4.46
N SER A 24 -0.29 -8.43 4.50
CA SER A 24 -0.39 -9.71 5.22
C SER A 24 0.56 -10.76 4.63
N ILE A 25 0.68 -10.81 3.30
CA ILE A 25 1.63 -11.70 2.61
C ILE A 25 3.09 -11.35 2.97
N ILE A 26 3.44 -10.05 2.98
CA ILE A 26 4.79 -9.60 3.36
C ILE A 26 5.12 -10.00 4.81
N ILE A 27 4.18 -9.85 5.73
CA ILE A 27 4.36 -10.25 7.13
C ILE A 27 4.62 -11.76 7.23
N ALA A 28 3.81 -12.57 6.56
CA ALA A 28 3.96 -14.03 6.57
C ALA A 28 5.30 -14.46 5.94
N LEU A 29 5.69 -13.85 4.81
CA LEU A 29 6.95 -14.13 4.13
C LEU A 29 8.15 -13.80 5.02
N ASN A 30 8.17 -12.64 5.65
CA ASN A 30 9.25 -12.26 6.57
C ASN A 30 9.29 -13.15 7.82
N GLY A 31 8.14 -13.62 8.31
CA GLY A 31 8.09 -14.63 9.37
C GLY A 31 8.80 -15.92 8.99
N GLY A 32 8.58 -16.41 7.76
CA GLY A 32 9.29 -17.57 7.21
C GLY A 32 10.80 -17.34 7.08
N VAL A 33 11.20 -16.17 6.59
CA VAL A 33 12.63 -15.80 6.44
C VAL A 33 13.32 -15.71 7.81
N ILE A 34 12.67 -15.17 8.83
CA ILE A 34 13.19 -15.13 10.21
C ILE A 34 13.34 -16.56 10.74
N ALA A 35 12.37 -17.43 10.53
CA ALA A 35 12.46 -18.83 10.98
C ALA A 35 13.63 -19.59 10.34
N LEU A 36 13.92 -19.33 9.05
CA LEU A 36 15.10 -19.87 8.37
C LEU A 36 16.41 -19.31 8.96
N ALA A 37 16.49 -18.00 9.20
CA ALA A 37 17.67 -17.35 9.77
C ALA A 37 18.00 -17.92 11.16
N LEU A 38 17.00 -18.15 12.00
CA LEU A 38 17.22 -18.75 13.32
C LEU A 38 17.86 -20.16 13.24
N GLY A 39 17.68 -20.89 12.13
CA GLY A 39 18.37 -22.16 11.88
C GLY A 39 19.88 -22.02 11.68
N PHE A 40 20.37 -20.84 11.25
CA PHE A 40 21.79 -20.58 11.02
C PHE A 40 22.54 -19.99 12.23
N THR A 41 21.82 -19.61 13.28
CA THR A 41 22.42 -19.00 14.50
C THR A 41 23.42 -19.91 15.20
N ALA A 42 23.35 -21.23 14.97
CA ALA A 42 24.27 -22.23 15.50
C ALA A 42 25.59 -22.35 14.70
N SER A 43 25.77 -21.60 13.61
CA SER A 43 26.98 -21.66 12.79
C SER A 43 28.17 -21.01 13.51
N ASP A 44 29.33 -21.66 13.49
CA ASP A 44 30.58 -21.14 14.04
C ASP A 44 31.21 -20.04 13.17
N LYS A 45 30.75 -19.89 11.91
CA LYS A 45 31.25 -18.90 10.96
C LYS A 45 30.76 -17.51 11.35
N ILE A 46 31.66 -16.60 11.73
CA ILE A 46 31.35 -15.24 12.19
C ILE A 46 30.59 -14.43 11.12
N ILE A 47 30.88 -14.66 9.83
CA ILE A 47 30.21 -13.98 8.70
C ILE A 47 28.72 -14.35 8.65
N ILE A 48 28.38 -15.61 8.87
CA ILE A 48 26.98 -16.09 8.87
C ILE A 48 26.21 -15.39 9.99
N ARG A 49 26.79 -15.25 11.15
CA ARG A 49 26.18 -14.59 12.31
C ARG A 49 25.85 -13.10 12.04
N TYR A 50 26.74 -12.38 11.34
CA TYR A 50 26.44 -11.01 10.89
C TYR A 50 25.33 -10.96 9.84
N LEU A 51 25.28 -11.92 8.92
CA LEU A 51 24.20 -12.00 7.94
C LEU A 51 22.86 -12.30 8.61
N ASP A 52 22.83 -13.16 9.62
CA ASP A 52 21.60 -13.44 10.38
C ASP A 52 21.07 -12.18 11.09
N TYR A 53 21.95 -11.40 11.71
CA TYR A 53 21.55 -10.12 12.30
C TYR A 53 21.00 -9.16 11.23
N ALA A 54 21.58 -9.12 10.04
CA ALA A 54 21.05 -8.33 8.94
C ALA A 54 19.65 -8.83 8.48
N VAL A 55 19.45 -10.15 8.39
CA VAL A 55 18.14 -10.75 8.10
C VAL A 55 17.11 -10.30 9.13
N LEU A 56 17.40 -10.47 10.42
CA LEU A 56 16.49 -10.11 11.51
C LEU A 56 16.16 -8.61 11.48
N PHE A 57 17.16 -7.77 11.24
CA PHE A 57 16.98 -6.33 11.15
C PHE A 57 16.06 -5.95 9.98
N PHE A 58 16.35 -6.40 8.77
CA PHE A 58 15.55 -6.04 7.58
C PHE A 58 14.15 -6.65 7.62
N ALA A 59 14.01 -7.92 8.02
CA ALA A 59 12.71 -8.56 8.17
C ALA A 59 11.87 -7.88 9.25
N GLY A 60 12.46 -7.55 10.39
CA GLY A 60 11.78 -6.84 11.48
C GLY A 60 11.26 -5.46 11.03
N PHE A 61 12.09 -4.67 10.35
CA PHE A 61 11.66 -3.38 9.80
C PHE A 61 10.52 -3.53 8.77
N SER A 62 10.63 -4.52 7.88
CA SER A 62 9.59 -4.82 6.90
C SER A 62 8.24 -5.16 7.57
N ILE A 63 8.26 -5.99 8.60
CA ILE A 63 7.07 -6.35 9.39
C ILE A 63 6.48 -5.11 10.08
N ILE A 64 7.30 -4.30 10.72
CA ILE A 64 6.86 -3.08 11.43
C ILE A 64 6.16 -2.12 10.47
N ILE A 65 6.76 -1.85 9.29
CA ILE A 65 6.15 -0.98 8.27
C ILE A 65 4.80 -1.55 7.80
N SER A 66 4.71 -2.86 7.58
CA SER A 66 3.47 -3.52 7.16
C SER A 66 2.39 -3.47 8.24
N PHE A 67 2.74 -3.63 9.52
CA PHE A 67 1.81 -3.45 10.64
C PHE A 67 1.26 -2.02 10.71
N PHE A 68 2.13 -1.02 10.58
CA PHE A 68 1.68 0.38 10.54
C PHE A 68 0.77 0.65 9.34
N ALA A 69 1.01 0.02 8.20
CA ALA A 69 0.15 0.14 7.02
C ALA A 69 -1.23 -0.49 7.25
N LEU A 70 -1.32 -1.64 7.91
CA LEU A 70 -2.59 -2.26 8.25
C LEU A 70 -3.41 -1.40 9.23
N HIS A 71 -2.74 -0.72 10.15
CA HIS A 71 -3.39 0.14 11.15
C HIS A 71 -3.63 1.58 10.65
N ALA A 72 -3.20 1.92 9.44
CA ALA A 72 -3.32 3.27 8.90
C ALA A 72 -4.79 3.68 8.74
N ARG A 73 -5.30 4.44 9.73
CA ARG A 73 -6.55 5.21 9.63
C ARG A 73 -6.33 6.48 8.82
N SER A 74 -7.42 7.11 8.37
CA SER A 74 -7.39 8.40 7.69
C SER A 74 -6.70 9.45 8.57
N ILE A 75 -5.43 9.69 8.31
CA ILE A 75 -4.71 10.85 8.83
C ILE A 75 -4.79 11.91 7.75
N ASN A 76 -5.05 13.17 8.12
CA ASN A 76 -5.02 14.31 7.20
C ASN A 76 -3.59 14.53 6.66
N VAL A 77 -3.17 13.68 5.73
CA VAL A 77 -1.90 13.87 5.03
C VAL A 77 -2.15 14.87 3.91
N LYS A 78 -1.56 16.05 4.03
CA LYS A 78 -1.48 17.02 2.93
C LYS A 78 -0.53 16.43 1.88
N PHE A 79 -1.08 15.72 0.91
CA PHE A 79 -0.30 15.33 -0.26
C PHE A 79 -0.06 16.57 -1.14
N LYS A 80 1.20 16.83 -1.50
CA LYS A 80 1.50 17.77 -2.59
C LYS A 80 0.90 17.18 -3.86
N ALA A 81 -0.09 17.86 -4.42
CA ALA A 81 -0.73 17.46 -5.66
C ALA A 81 0.30 17.44 -6.78
N LYS A 82 0.75 16.25 -7.17
CA LYS A 82 1.48 16.08 -8.41
C LYS A 82 0.42 16.12 -9.51
N LYS A 83 0.48 17.12 -10.38
CA LYS A 83 -0.45 17.34 -11.47
C LYS A 83 -0.31 16.17 -12.45
N TYR A 84 -1.08 15.11 -12.26
CA TYR A 84 -1.25 14.07 -13.26
C TYR A 84 -2.30 14.58 -14.25
N SER A 85 -1.93 14.64 -15.52
CA SER A 85 -2.81 15.07 -16.63
C SER A 85 -3.86 14.02 -17.02
N ASP A 86 -3.89 12.88 -16.36
CA ASP A 86 -4.82 11.80 -16.64
C ASP A 86 -6.13 11.98 -15.86
N THR A 87 -7.19 12.22 -16.60
CA THR A 87 -8.58 12.33 -16.12
C THR A 87 -9.22 10.99 -15.77
N ASN A 88 -8.41 9.94 -15.51
CA ASN A 88 -8.94 8.63 -15.11
C ASN A 88 -9.51 8.70 -13.69
N LEU A 89 -10.84 8.78 -13.60
CA LEU A 89 -11.59 8.84 -12.35
C LEU A 89 -11.73 7.48 -11.65
N LEU A 90 -11.23 6.40 -12.23
CA LEU A 90 -11.16 5.08 -11.58
C LEU A 90 -9.83 4.85 -10.88
N TYR A 91 -8.80 5.65 -11.19
CA TYR A 91 -7.47 5.44 -10.61
C TYR A 91 -7.34 6.13 -9.25
N PHE A 92 -7.20 5.33 -8.19
CA PHE A 92 -7.19 5.83 -6.81
C PHE A 92 -6.11 6.88 -6.52
N GLN A 93 -4.96 6.86 -7.22
CA GLN A 93 -3.92 7.89 -7.02
C GLN A 93 -4.37 9.26 -7.52
N ASN A 94 -5.15 9.30 -8.60
CA ASN A 94 -5.73 10.54 -9.11
C ASN A 94 -6.82 11.03 -8.14
N LEU A 95 -7.71 10.15 -7.73
CA LEU A 95 -8.76 10.43 -6.76
C LEU A 95 -8.19 10.96 -5.44
N ALA A 96 -7.10 10.37 -4.94
CA ALA A 96 -6.46 10.80 -3.69
C ALA A 96 -5.95 12.24 -3.71
N ASN A 97 -5.72 12.81 -4.90
CA ASN A 97 -5.23 14.18 -5.09
C ASN A 97 -6.34 15.20 -5.38
N MET A 98 -7.59 14.73 -5.60
CA MET A 98 -8.74 15.56 -5.91
C MET A 98 -9.47 16.03 -4.63
N ARG A 99 -10.32 17.04 -4.80
CA ARG A 99 -11.35 17.39 -3.83
C ARG A 99 -12.67 16.73 -4.23
N SER A 100 -13.58 16.54 -3.26
CA SER A 100 -14.91 15.95 -3.53
C SER A 100 -15.70 16.71 -4.60
N GLU A 101 -15.69 18.04 -4.56
CA GLU A 101 -16.32 18.89 -5.57
C GLU A 101 -15.70 18.72 -6.96
N GLU A 102 -14.40 18.60 -7.05
CA GLU A 102 -13.67 18.35 -8.30
C GLU A 102 -14.04 16.99 -8.89
N LEU A 103 -14.17 15.96 -8.07
CA LEU A 103 -14.62 14.63 -8.50
C LEU A 103 -16.03 14.71 -9.09
N LEU A 104 -16.97 15.39 -8.40
CA LEU A 104 -18.36 15.53 -8.88
C LEU A 104 -18.43 16.27 -10.21
N ASN A 105 -17.70 17.39 -10.33
CA ASN A 105 -17.63 18.18 -11.56
C ASN A 105 -17.01 17.38 -12.73
N ASN A 106 -15.98 16.59 -12.46
CA ASN A 106 -15.36 15.75 -13.46
C ASN A 106 -16.31 14.62 -13.92
N ILE A 107 -17.08 14.01 -13.01
CA ILE A 107 -18.11 13.02 -13.38
C ILE A 107 -19.16 13.65 -14.27
N ILE A 108 -19.68 14.84 -13.93
CA ILE A 108 -20.65 15.55 -14.78
C ILE A 108 -20.07 15.78 -16.17
N LYS A 109 -18.83 16.29 -16.24
CA LYS A 109 -18.17 16.65 -17.49
C LYS A 109 -17.86 15.44 -18.39
N TYR A 110 -17.35 14.34 -17.81
CA TYR A 110 -16.81 13.24 -18.61
C TYR A 110 -17.75 12.06 -18.78
N TYR A 111 -18.77 11.91 -17.91
CA TYR A 111 -19.74 10.80 -18.00
C TYR A 111 -21.11 11.20 -18.56
N GLY A 112 -21.20 12.40 -19.19
CA GLY A 112 -22.37 12.79 -19.97
C GLY A 112 -23.59 13.22 -19.15
N TYR A 113 -23.39 13.66 -17.91
CA TYR A 113 -24.48 14.24 -17.13
C TYR A 113 -24.78 15.69 -17.58
N PRO A 114 -26.06 16.15 -17.48
CA PRO A 114 -26.43 17.54 -17.81
C PRO A 114 -25.60 18.54 -16.98
N GLN A 115 -25.16 19.65 -17.60
CA GLN A 115 -24.38 20.68 -16.88
C GLN A 115 -25.15 21.33 -15.72
N ASN A 116 -26.49 21.33 -15.79
CA ASN A 116 -27.37 21.83 -14.74
C ASN A 116 -27.79 20.74 -13.73
N TYR A 117 -27.07 19.61 -13.68
CA TYR A 117 -27.36 18.53 -12.75
C TYR A 117 -27.28 19.02 -11.30
N LYS A 118 -28.37 18.85 -10.54
CA LYS A 118 -28.41 19.21 -9.11
C LYS A 118 -27.82 18.06 -8.29
N ILE A 119 -26.66 18.30 -7.74
CA ILE A 119 -25.96 17.39 -6.83
C ILE A 119 -26.73 17.36 -5.51
N ASP A 120 -27.01 16.18 -4.97
CA ASP A 120 -27.63 16.00 -3.66
C ASP A 120 -26.58 15.75 -2.54
N ASN A 121 -27.02 15.86 -1.29
CA ASN A 121 -26.15 15.68 -0.13
C ASN A 121 -25.54 14.27 -0.08
N PHE A 122 -26.27 13.23 -0.48
CA PHE A 122 -25.78 11.87 -0.52
C PHE A 122 -24.62 11.70 -1.53
N GLU A 123 -24.66 12.39 -2.65
CA GLU A 123 -23.59 12.38 -3.66
C GLU A 123 -22.34 13.11 -3.15
N ILE A 124 -22.52 14.17 -2.37
CA ILE A 124 -21.42 14.88 -1.69
C ILE A 124 -20.75 13.95 -0.67
N ASP A 125 -21.52 13.28 0.17
CA ASP A 125 -21.00 12.35 1.18
C ASP A 125 -20.26 11.17 0.53
N LEU A 126 -20.85 10.61 -0.55
CA LEU A 126 -20.20 9.53 -1.30
C LEU A 126 -18.88 9.96 -1.91
N SER A 127 -18.85 11.14 -2.53
CA SER A 127 -17.61 11.68 -3.13
C SER A 127 -16.54 11.93 -2.09
N SER A 128 -16.90 12.47 -0.93
CA SER A 128 -15.99 12.67 0.20
C SER A 128 -15.43 11.35 0.73
N THR A 129 -16.28 10.33 0.82
CA THR A 129 -15.89 8.96 1.22
C THR A 129 -14.92 8.33 0.21
N ILE A 130 -15.17 8.48 -1.09
CA ILE A 130 -14.27 8.01 -2.16
C ILE A 130 -12.89 8.65 -2.01
N ILE A 131 -12.83 9.97 -1.87
CA ILE A 131 -11.56 10.71 -1.73
C ILE A 131 -10.81 10.27 -0.46
N ALA A 132 -11.50 10.14 0.68
CA ALA A 132 -10.89 9.69 1.92
C ALA A 132 -10.29 8.29 1.79
N ASN A 133 -11.04 7.33 1.26
CA ASN A 133 -10.56 5.95 1.06
C ASN A 133 -9.43 5.89 0.02
N SER A 134 -9.48 6.68 -1.05
CA SER A 134 -8.42 6.74 -2.06
C SER A 134 -7.08 7.21 -1.46
N LYS A 135 -7.12 8.16 -0.52
CA LYS A 135 -5.93 8.60 0.23
C LYS A 135 -5.35 7.47 1.10
N ILE A 136 -6.21 6.68 1.74
CA ILE A 136 -5.80 5.53 2.55
C ILE A 136 -5.14 4.48 1.65
N VAL A 137 -5.77 4.13 0.53
CA VAL A 137 -5.24 3.17 -0.45
C VAL A 137 -3.86 3.61 -0.93
N LYS A 138 -3.73 4.86 -1.39
CA LYS A 138 -2.45 5.42 -1.85
C LYS A 138 -1.35 5.26 -0.81
N ARG A 139 -1.62 5.65 0.44
CA ARG A 139 -0.66 5.52 1.55
C ARG A 139 -0.27 4.06 1.81
N LYS A 140 -1.23 3.14 1.80
CA LYS A 140 -0.95 1.71 1.99
C LYS A 140 -0.04 1.17 0.90
N PHE A 141 -0.26 1.53 -0.37
CA PHE A 141 0.64 1.12 -1.46
C PHE A 141 2.04 1.73 -1.35
N GLU A 142 2.16 3.00 -0.92
CA GLU A 142 3.47 3.62 -0.67
C GLU A 142 4.25 2.89 0.45
N LEU A 143 3.57 2.52 1.53
CA LEU A 143 4.16 1.75 2.62
C LEU A 143 4.49 0.31 2.18
N PHE A 144 3.65 -0.30 1.34
CA PHE A 144 3.93 -1.61 0.76
C PHE A 144 5.24 -1.62 -0.03
N ASN A 145 5.46 -0.63 -0.90
CA ASN A 145 6.70 -0.54 -1.67
C ASN A 145 7.95 -0.43 -0.77
N LYS A 146 7.86 0.33 0.33
CA LYS A 146 8.95 0.43 1.32
C LYS A 146 9.18 -0.90 2.04
N SER A 147 8.11 -1.52 2.53
CA SER A 147 8.18 -2.82 3.21
C SER A 147 8.75 -3.91 2.30
N THR A 148 8.34 -3.95 1.03
CA THR A 148 8.85 -4.89 0.02
C THR A 148 10.36 -4.71 -0.18
N MET A 149 10.86 -3.49 -0.23
CA MET A 149 12.30 -3.23 -0.36
C MET A 149 13.09 -3.86 0.80
N PHE A 150 12.66 -3.66 2.04
CA PHE A 150 13.29 -4.29 3.21
C PHE A 150 13.15 -5.82 3.17
N CYS A 151 12.02 -6.35 2.76
CA CYS A 151 11.81 -7.79 2.58
C CYS A 151 12.80 -8.40 1.57
N VAL A 152 13.03 -7.74 0.44
CA VAL A 152 14.00 -8.18 -0.57
C VAL A 152 15.42 -8.23 0.01
N PHE A 153 15.84 -7.19 0.75
CA PHE A 153 17.16 -7.20 1.41
C PHE A 153 17.29 -8.33 2.44
N SER A 154 16.24 -8.60 3.19
CA SER A 154 16.21 -9.73 4.13
C SER A 154 16.39 -11.08 3.42
N ILE A 155 15.66 -11.31 2.33
CA ILE A 155 15.75 -12.55 1.53
C ILE A 155 17.15 -12.68 0.93
N LEU A 156 17.72 -11.62 0.36
CA LEU A 156 19.06 -11.66 -0.22
C LEU A 156 20.12 -11.97 0.83
N SER A 157 20.03 -11.37 2.02
CA SER A 157 20.95 -11.68 3.14
C SER A 157 20.84 -13.15 3.56
N CYS A 158 19.63 -13.69 3.64
CA CYS A 158 19.38 -15.09 3.98
C CYS A 158 19.95 -16.06 2.92
N LEU A 159 19.77 -15.74 1.63
CA LEU A 159 20.32 -16.53 0.53
C LEU A 159 21.86 -16.54 0.55
N VAL A 160 22.49 -15.39 0.81
CA VAL A 160 23.96 -15.32 0.93
C VAL A 160 24.47 -16.15 2.12
N ALA A 161 23.79 -16.07 3.26
CA ALA A 161 24.11 -16.90 4.43
C ALA A 161 24.03 -18.39 4.10
N PHE A 162 22.97 -18.81 3.42
CA PHE A 162 22.78 -20.20 2.99
C PHE A 162 23.88 -20.68 2.05
N LEU A 163 24.29 -19.87 1.07
CA LEU A 163 25.37 -20.21 0.13
C LEU A 163 26.72 -20.36 0.84
N ILE A 164 27.03 -19.47 1.81
CA ILE A 164 28.29 -19.54 2.56
C ILE A 164 28.31 -20.75 3.51
N ASP A 165 27.16 -21.12 4.09
CA ASP A 165 27.06 -22.29 4.97
C ASP A 165 27.21 -23.61 4.20
N GLY A 166 26.60 -23.69 3.00
CA GLY A 166 26.65 -24.87 2.14
C GLY A 166 28.01 -25.15 1.50
N VAL A 167 28.94 -24.17 1.47
CA VAL A 167 30.32 -24.37 1.01
C VAL A 167 31.15 -24.92 2.18
N LYS A 168 31.17 -26.25 2.30
CA LYS A 168 32.04 -26.98 3.23
C LYS A 168 33.37 -27.31 2.56
#